data_f87ec2b31033962c4be52d5ba630b9e1
#
_entry.id   f87ec2b31033962c4be52d5ba630b9e1
#
_cell.length_a   1.000
_cell.length_b   1.000
_cell.length_c   1.000
_cell.angle_alpha   90.00
_cell.angle_beta   90.00
_cell.angle_gamma   90.00
#
_symmetry.space_group_name_H-M   'P 1'
#
loop_
_entity.id
_entity.type
_entity.pdbx_description
1 polymer ?
#
loop_
_entity_poly.entity_id
_entity_poly.type
_entity_poly.pdbx_seq_one_letter_code
_entity_poly.pdbx_strand_id
1 'polypeptide(L)'
;MIYLDNAATTLQKPQAVYDAVYDAMKTLGNSGRGFSGAALGASRMIYEARQTLCDFFGGSDPSRLVFTSNATEALNMAIQGMFLPGDHVITTQLEHNSVLRPLYAMQKKGVELTIAASGQNGTADFDAIEAAIRANTKAIVCTHASNLTGNLTDMPRMGELARRHGLFLIVDASQTAGVIPDRKSVV
;
A
#
# COMPACT_ATOMS: atom_id res chain seq x y z
N MET A 1 29.24 -7.54 10.41
CA MET A 1 28.85 -6.52 9.40
C MET A 1 27.75 -5.65 10.03
N ILE A 2 27.88 -4.33 9.98
CA ILE A 2 26.80 -3.39 10.37
C ILE A 2 26.03 -3.06 9.09
N TYR A 3 24.72 -3.39 9.06
CA TYR A 3 23.83 -3.12 7.92
C TYR A 3 22.80 -2.07 8.32
N LEU A 4 22.82 -0.91 7.65
CA LEU A 4 21.98 0.25 7.99
C LEU A 4 20.98 0.60 6.87
N ASP A 5 20.74 -0.29 5.92
CA ASP A 5 19.88 -0.06 4.75
C ASP A 5 18.65 -0.98 4.72
N ASN A 6 18.12 -1.32 5.90
CA ASN A 6 16.91 -2.16 6.01
C ASN A 6 15.66 -1.48 5.39
N ALA A 7 15.67 -0.15 5.25
CA ALA A 7 14.59 0.58 4.58
C ALA A 7 14.50 0.24 3.08
N ALA A 8 15.63 -0.04 2.43
CA ALA A 8 15.65 -0.50 1.04
C ALA A 8 15.26 -1.99 0.94
N THR A 9 15.86 -2.84 1.80
CA THR A 9 15.53 -4.26 1.92
C THR A 9 16.05 -4.84 3.23
N THR A 10 15.31 -5.76 3.83
CA THR A 10 15.76 -6.48 5.02
C THR A 10 16.81 -7.50 4.65
N LEU A 11 18.06 -7.30 5.07
CA LEU A 11 19.16 -8.24 4.77
C LEU A 11 18.99 -9.52 5.58
N GLN A 12 18.85 -9.39 6.90
CA GLN A 12 18.77 -10.54 7.80
C GLN A 12 17.32 -10.81 8.19
N LYS A 13 16.79 -11.92 7.71
CA LYS A 13 15.44 -12.36 8.03
C LYS A 13 15.43 -13.29 9.25
N PRO A 14 14.35 -13.37 10.02
CA PRO A 14 14.18 -14.40 11.04
C PRO A 14 14.36 -15.81 10.49
N GLN A 15 14.95 -16.72 11.27
CA GLN A 15 15.19 -18.10 10.84
C GLN A 15 13.91 -18.78 10.34
N ALA A 16 12.79 -18.54 11.02
CA ALA A 16 11.49 -19.09 10.63
C ALA A 16 11.08 -18.75 9.17
N VAL A 17 11.53 -17.62 8.62
CA VAL A 17 11.27 -17.25 7.21
C VAL A 17 12.05 -18.16 6.26
N TYR A 18 13.32 -18.43 6.57
CA TYR A 18 14.15 -19.32 5.76
C TYR A 18 13.59 -20.75 5.78
N ASP A 19 13.23 -21.24 6.96
CA ASP A 19 12.70 -22.58 7.18
C ASP A 19 11.36 -22.76 6.41
N ALA A 20 10.45 -21.78 6.54
CA ALA A 20 9.17 -21.83 5.84
C ALA A 20 9.31 -21.81 4.30
N VAL A 21 10.24 -21.01 3.77
CA VAL A 21 10.52 -20.99 2.32
C VAL A 21 11.11 -22.32 1.87
N TYR A 22 12.08 -22.85 2.61
CA TYR A 22 12.72 -24.12 2.29
C TYR A 22 11.71 -25.28 2.30
N ASP A 23 10.85 -25.35 3.31
CA ASP A 23 9.83 -26.40 3.41
C ASP A 23 8.76 -26.26 2.33
N ALA A 24 8.34 -25.05 2.01
CA ALA A 24 7.40 -24.78 0.93
C ALA A 24 7.95 -25.27 -0.43
N MET A 25 9.21 -25.00 -0.72
CA MET A 25 9.86 -25.45 -1.97
C MET A 25 9.92 -26.98 -2.09
N LYS A 26 9.96 -27.73 -0.98
CA LYS A 26 10.03 -29.19 -0.98
C LYS A 26 8.65 -29.86 -1.02
N THR A 27 7.62 -29.22 -0.47
CA THR A 27 6.35 -29.89 -0.15
C THR A 27 5.15 -29.36 -0.92
N LEU A 28 5.22 -28.13 -1.45
CA LEU A 28 4.08 -27.48 -2.07
C LEU A 28 4.12 -27.56 -3.60
N GLY A 29 2.92 -27.70 -4.17
CA GLY A 29 2.70 -27.69 -5.60
C GLY A 29 2.09 -26.35 -6.07
N ASN A 30 1.48 -26.37 -7.26
CA ASN A 30 0.79 -25.21 -7.81
C ASN A 30 -0.59 -25.03 -7.14
N SER A 31 -0.80 -23.88 -6.49
CA SER A 31 -2.06 -23.55 -5.79
C SER A 31 -3.26 -23.31 -6.71
N GLY A 32 -3.03 -23.02 -7.98
CA GLY A 32 -4.10 -22.68 -8.94
C GLY A 32 -4.53 -23.87 -9.82
N ARG A 33 -3.81 -25.00 -9.78
CA ARG A 33 -4.06 -26.14 -10.69
C ARG A 33 -3.71 -27.46 -10.00
N GLY A 34 -4.65 -28.39 -10.03
CA GLY A 34 -4.46 -29.75 -9.56
C GLY A 34 -5.20 -30.05 -8.25
N PHE A 35 -5.41 -31.37 -8.02
CA PHE A 35 -6.13 -31.91 -6.87
C PHE A 35 -5.19 -32.74 -5.96
N SER A 36 -3.88 -32.66 -6.17
CA SER A 36 -2.91 -33.37 -5.32
C SER A 36 -2.85 -32.75 -3.93
N GLY A 37 -2.41 -33.52 -2.94
CA GLY A 37 -2.19 -33.01 -1.58
C GLY A 37 -1.23 -31.82 -1.54
N ALA A 38 -0.22 -31.79 -2.42
CA ALA A 38 0.72 -30.67 -2.54
C ALA A 38 0.04 -29.39 -3.08
N ALA A 39 -0.89 -29.51 -4.04
CA ALA A 39 -1.63 -28.36 -4.57
C ALA A 39 -2.62 -27.80 -3.54
N LEU A 40 -3.33 -28.68 -2.82
CA LEU A 40 -4.23 -28.29 -1.73
C LEU A 40 -3.45 -27.64 -0.57
N GLY A 41 -2.27 -28.17 -0.24
CA GLY A 41 -1.38 -27.58 0.76
C GLY A 41 -0.96 -26.16 0.39
N ALA A 42 -0.59 -25.93 -0.87
CA ALA A 42 -0.24 -24.59 -1.36
C ALA A 42 -1.42 -23.60 -1.27
N SER A 43 -2.63 -24.03 -1.67
CA SER A 43 -3.84 -23.20 -1.59
C SER A 43 -4.18 -22.84 -0.15
N ARG A 44 -4.05 -23.80 0.78
CA ARG A 44 -4.27 -23.59 2.20
C ARG A 44 -3.28 -22.59 2.78
N MET A 45 -1.99 -22.75 2.50
CA MET A 45 -0.94 -21.84 2.99
C MET A 45 -1.19 -20.39 2.53
N ILE A 46 -1.58 -20.18 1.27
CA ILE A 46 -1.92 -18.86 0.75
C ILE A 46 -3.12 -18.26 1.50
N TYR A 47 -4.15 -19.07 1.75
CA TYR A 47 -5.33 -18.61 2.48
C TYR A 47 -5.00 -18.26 3.94
N GLU A 48 -4.25 -19.10 4.63
CA GLU A 48 -3.79 -18.85 6.01
C GLU A 48 -2.94 -17.59 6.10
N ALA A 49 -2.06 -17.35 5.13
CA ALA A 49 -1.27 -16.11 5.05
C ALA A 49 -2.17 -14.88 4.84
N ARG A 50 -3.21 -14.98 3.97
CA ARG A 50 -4.20 -13.91 3.82
C ARG A 50 -4.97 -13.63 5.10
N GLN A 51 -5.41 -14.68 5.79
CA GLN A 51 -6.13 -14.54 7.06
C GLN A 51 -5.23 -13.85 8.10
N THR A 52 -4.01 -14.30 8.26
CA THR A 52 -3.04 -13.73 9.22
C THR A 52 -2.79 -12.24 8.95
N LEU A 53 -2.58 -11.86 7.69
CA LEU A 53 -2.36 -10.47 7.32
C LEU A 53 -3.64 -9.63 7.43
N CYS A 54 -4.80 -10.20 7.08
CA CYS A 54 -6.09 -9.54 7.25
C CYS A 54 -6.32 -9.20 8.73
N ASP A 55 -6.12 -10.16 9.62
CA ASP A 55 -6.26 -9.96 11.07
C ASP A 55 -5.22 -8.94 11.58
N PHE A 56 -3.98 -9.01 11.11
CA PHE A 56 -2.90 -8.09 11.47
C PHE A 56 -3.25 -6.63 11.13
N PHE A 57 -3.79 -6.38 9.96
CA PHE A 57 -4.23 -5.05 9.53
C PHE A 57 -5.66 -4.70 9.99
N GLY A 58 -6.30 -5.54 10.79
CA GLY A 58 -7.65 -5.30 11.32
C GLY A 58 -8.75 -5.38 10.27
N GLY A 59 -8.49 -6.06 9.16
CA GLY A 59 -9.49 -6.35 8.13
C GLY A 59 -10.50 -7.40 8.60
N SER A 60 -11.65 -7.45 7.93
CA SER A 60 -12.74 -8.39 8.25
C SER A 60 -12.93 -9.50 7.21
N ASP A 61 -12.25 -9.39 6.07
CA ASP A 61 -12.43 -10.32 4.94
C ASP A 61 -11.09 -10.58 4.24
N PRO A 62 -10.48 -11.77 4.42
CA PRO A 62 -9.21 -12.12 3.80
C PRO A 62 -9.28 -12.22 2.26
N SER A 63 -10.47 -12.31 1.67
CA SER A 63 -10.63 -12.31 0.22
C SER A 63 -10.27 -10.98 -0.42
N ARG A 64 -10.30 -9.90 0.36
CA ARG A 64 -9.90 -8.54 -0.06
C ARG A 64 -8.39 -8.31 -0.03
N LEU A 65 -7.63 -9.23 0.54
CA LEU A 65 -6.18 -9.15 0.55
C LEU A 65 -5.62 -9.82 -0.71
N VAL A 66 -4.88 -9.06 -1.49
CA VAL A 66 -4.28 -9.50 -2.77
C VAL A 66 -2.77 -9.49 -2.65
N PHE A 67 -2.12 -10.61 -2.98
CA PHE A 67 -0.67 -10.66 -3.10
C PHE A 67 -0.22 -10.18 -4.47
N THR A 68 0.84 -9.39 -4.47
CA THR A 68 1.55 -8.93 -5.68
C THR A 68 3.03 -9.21 -5.52
N SER A 69 3.81 -9.04 -6.60
CA SER A 69 5.26 -9.27 -6.56
C SER A 69 5.99 -8.25 -5.68
N ASN A 70 5.43 -7.04 -5.55
CA ASN A 70 5.99 -5.94 -4.76
C ASN A 70 4.96 -4.80 -4.61
N ALA A 71 5.28 -3.83 -3.74
CA ALA A 71 4.43 -2.66 -3.51
C ALA A 71 4.20 -1.81 -4.78
N THR A 72 5.19 -1.72 -5.67
CA THR A 72 5.04 -0.99 -6.93
C THR A 72 3.93 -1.59 -7.79
N GLU A 73 3.85 -2.91 -7.90
CA GLU A 73 2.77 -3.59 -8.63
C GLU A 73 1.42 -3.35 -7.95
N ALA A 74 1.35 -3.49 -6.63
CA ALA A 74 0.12 -3.24 -5.86
C ALA A 74 -0.41 -1.82 -6.09
N LEU A 75 0.44 -0.81 -5.98
CA LEU A 75 0.09 0.59 -6.20
C LEU A 75 -0.34 0.86 -7.65
N ASN A 76 0.35 0.26 -8.62
CA ASN A 76 -0.05 0.35 -10.03
C ASN A 76 -1.43 -0.27 -10.26
N MET A 77 -1.70 -1.44 -9.70
CA MET A 77 -3.01 -2.09 -9.83
C MET A 77 -4.12 -1.23 -9.20
N ALA A 78 -3.90 -0.72 -7.99
CA ALA A 78 -4.88 0.13 -7.31
C ALA A 78 -5.14 1.42 -8.10
N ILE A 79 -4.10 2.17 -8.46
CA ILE A 79 -4.22 3.47 -9.13
C ILE A 79 -4.82 3.32 -10.52
N GLN A 80 -4.35 2.35 -11.32
CA GLN A 80 -4.86 2.19 -12.68
C GLN A 80 -6.23 1.52 -12.73
N GLY A 81 -6.61 0.77 -11.70
CA GLY A 81 -7.91 0.08 -11.62
C GLY A 81 -9.05 0.93 -11.05
N MET A 82 -8.72 1.98 -10.28
CA MET A 82 -9.74 2.76 -9.56
C MET A 82 -10.18 4.02 -10.29
N PHE A 83 -9.35 4.61 -11.15
CA PHE A 83 -9.60 5.93 -11.71
C PHE A 83 -9.97 5.90 -13.17
N LEU A 84 -10.94 6.74 -13.54
CA LEU A 84 -11.42 6.92 -14.91
C LEU A 84 -11.13 8.35 -15.40
N PRO A 85 -11.11 8.60 -16.72
CA PRO A 85 -11.03 9.96 -17.25
C PRO A 85 -12.09 10.87 -16.63
N GLY A 86 -11.69 12.06 -16.18
CA GLY A 86 -12.55 13.01 -15.48
C GLY A 86 -12.55 12.88 -13.96
N ASP A 87 -12.06 11.78 -13.38
CA ASP A 87 -11.84 11.70 -11.93
C ASP A 87 -10.66 12.60 -11.54
N HIS A 88 -10.76 13.23 -10.36
CA HIS A 88 -9.66 14.00 -9.77
C HIS A 88 -9.03 13.22 -8.62
N VAL A 89 -7.70 13.22 -8.58
CA VAL A 89 -6.90 12.56 -7.54
C VAL A 89 -5.94 13.57 -6.93
N ILE A 90 -5.87 13.56 -5.60
CA ILE A 90 -4.91 14.36 -4.83
C ILE A 90 -3.80 13.44 -4.34
N THR A 91 -2.56 13.85 -4.51
CA THR A 91 -1.38 13.17 -3.95
C THR A 91 -0.45 14.20 -3.33
N THR A 92 0.65 13.77 -2.71
CA THR A 92 1.59 14.69 -2.04
C THR A 92 2.94 14.75 -2.76
N GLN A 93 3.73 15.76 -2.44
CA GLN A 93 5.13 15.86 -2.90
C GLN A 93 6.07 14.83 -2.24
N LEU A 94 5.58 14.10 -1.23
CA LEU A 94 6.37 13.15 -0.44
C LEU A 94 6.38 11.74 -1.04
N GLU A 95 5.67 11.55 -2.15
CA GLU A 95 5.42 10.23 -2.71
C GLU A 95 6.65 9.62 -3.38
N HIS A 96 6.75 8.30 -3.26
CA HIS A 96 7.69 7.53 -4.05
C HIS A 96 7.25 7.43 -5.52
N ASN A 97 8.20 7.17 -6.41
CA ASN A 97 7.95 6.98 -7.84
C ASN A 97 6.94 5.85 -8.17
N SER A 98 6.78 4.87 -7.28
CA SER A 98 5.76 3.81 -7.41
C SER A 98 4.32 4.34 -7.36
N VAL A 99 4.12 5.52 -6.75
CA VAL A 99 2.84 6.27 -6.73
C VAL A 99 2.79 7.27 -7.86
N LEU A 100 3.83 8.11 -8.02
CA LEU A 100 3.80 9.20 -8.99
C LEU A 100 3.74 8.74 -10.44
N ARG A 101 4.49 7.70 -10.80
CA ARG A 101 4.52 7.20 -12.19
C ARG A 101 3.16 6.70 -12.69
N PRO A 102 2.43 5.82 -11.97
CA PRO A 102 1.09 5.45 -12.41
C PRO A 102 0.10 6.61 -12.37
N LEU A 103 0.19 7.56 -11.44
CA LEU A 103 -0.66 8.77 -11.45
C LEU A 103 -0.40 9.63 -12.68
N TYR A 104 0.85 9.88 -13.07
CA TYR A 104 1.17 10.56 -14.32
C TYR A 104 0.70 9.80 -15.57
N ALA A 105 0.74 8.47 -15.53
CA ALA A 105 0.18 7.68 -16.63
C ALA A 105 -1.34 7.82 -16.73
N MET A 106 -2.04 7.88 -15.59
CA MET A 106 -3.49 8.13 -15.56
C MET A 106 -3.85 9.57 -15.95
N GLN A 107 -3.01 10.55 -15.58
CA GLN A 107 -3.18 11.94 -16.03
C GLN A 107 -3.17 12.04 -17.57
N LYS A 108 -2.27 11.31 -18.24
CA LYS A 108 -2.26 11.23 -19.71
C LYS A 108 -3.52 10.59 -20.31
N LYS A 109 -4.27 9.82 -19.51
CA LYS A 109 -5.54 9.19 -19.88
C LYS A 109 -6.77 10.03 -19.50
N GLY A 110 -6.57 11.26 -19.01
CA GLY A 110 -7.65 12.18 -18.68
C GLY A 110 -8.06 12.22 -17.20
N VAL A 111 -7.30 11.61 -16.30
CA VAL A 111 -7.46 11.82 -14.86
C VAL A 111 -6.84 13.17 -14.49
N GLU A 112 -7.55 13.95 -13.69
CA GLU A 112 -7.03 15.20 -13.13
C GLU A 112 -6.16 14.89 -11.90
N LEU A 113 -4.96 15.47 -11.84
CA LEU A 113 -4.01 15.22 -10.76
C LEU A 113 -3.62 16.53 -10.09
N THR A 114 -3.79 16.60 -8.77
CA THR A 114 -3.18 17.65 -7.93
C THR A 114 -2.13 17.05 -7.02
N ILE A 115 -0.92 17.60 -7.06
CA ILE A 115 0.17 17.28 -6.14
C ILE A 115 0.19 18.37 -5.08
N ALA A 116 -0.31 18.06 -3.89
CA ALA A 116 -0.32 18.99 -2.78
C ALA A 116 1.12 19.23 -2.27
N ALA A 117 1.41 20.49 -1.97
CA ALA A 117 2.69 20.85 -1.39
C ALA A 117 2.89 20.18 -0.03
N SER A 118 4.14 19.95 0.35
CA SER A 118 4.52 19.55 1.70
C SER A 118 4.82 20.79 2.54
N GLY A 119 4.60 20.67 3.85
CA GLY A 119 5.03 21.70 4.80
C GLY A 119 6.55 21.85 4.83
N GLN A 120 7.04 22.94 5.40
CA GLN A 120 8.49 23.25 5.48
C GLN A 120 9.31 22.16 6.16
N ASN A 121 8.69 21.36 7.03
CA ASN A 121 9.35 20.24 7.73
C ASN A 121 9.29 18.91 6.94
N GLY A 122 8.86 18.92 5.68
CA GLY A 122 8.68 17.70 4.89
C GLY A 122 7.54 16.81 5.38
N THR A 123 6.53 17.38 6.01
CA THR A 123 5.28 16.70 6.42
C THR A 123 4.16 17.03 5.44
N ALA A 124 3.11 16.22 5.41
CA ALA A 124 1.93 16.50 4.61
C ALA A 124 1.26 17.82 5.08
N ASP A 125 0.95 18.70 4.12
CA ASP A 125 0.18 19.92 4.38
C ASP A 125 -1.31 19.62 4.20
N PHE A 126 -2.00 19.41 5.31
CA PHE A 126 -3.42 19.06 5.33
C PHE A 126 -4.33 20.17 4.81
N ASP A 127 -3.96 21.42 5.03
CA ASP A 127 -4.75 22.56 4.56
C ASP A 127 -4.65 22.67 3.03
N ALA A 128 -3.45 22.44 2.47
CA ALA A 128 -3.26 22.39 1.03
C ALA A 128 -4.00 21.20 0.39
N ILE A 129 -4.02 20.02 1.06
CA ILE A 129 -4.76 18.84 0.59
C ILE A 129 -6.25 19.12 0.61
N GLU A 130 -6.79 19.68 1.70
CA GLU A 130 -8.22 19.96 1.83
C GLU A 130 -8.67 21.05 0.82
N ALA A 131 -7.87 22.11 0.64
CA ALA A 131 -8.15 23.15 -0.34
C ALA A 131 -8.13 22.66 -1.81
N ALA A 132 -7.44 21.55 -2.07
CA ALA A 132 -7.40 20.93 -3.41
C ALA A 132 -8.63 20.08 -3.73
N ILE A 133 -9.51 19.79 -2.75
CA ILE A 133 -10.69 18.95 -2.95
C ILE A 133 -11.70 19.64 -3.87
N ARG A 134 -12.20 18.93 -4.85
CA ARG A 134 -13.18 19.38 -5.86
C ARG A 134 -14.36 18.41 -5.91
N ALA A 135 -15.42 18.80 -6.60
CA ALA A 135 -16.62 17.98 -6.76
C ALA A 135 -16.35 16.63 -7.45
N ASN A 136 -15.35 16.57 -8.32
CA ASN A 136 -14.91 15.34 -9.01
C ASN A 136 -13.73 14.64 -8.32
N THR A 137 -13.33 15.05 -7.12
CA THR A 137 -12.27 14.36 -6.37
C THR A 137 -12.72 12.98 -5.96
N LYS A 138 -11.96 11.98 -6.34
CA LYS A 138 -12.24 10.56 -6.10
C LYS A 138 -11.46 9.99 -4.92
N ALA A 139 -10.19 10.38 -4.82
CA ALA A 139 -9.29 9.80 -3.83
C ALA A 139 -8.17 10.76 -3.41
N ILE A 140 -7.61 10.46 -2.24
CA ILE A 140 -6.31 10.93 -1.79
C ILE A 140 -5.36 9.72 -1.85
N VAL A 141 -4.17 9.89 -2.44
CA VAL A 141 -3.11 8.88 -2.48
C VAL A 141 -1.91 9.44 -1.74
N CYS A 142 -1.47 8.81 -0.66
CA CYS A 142 -0.37 9.34 0.14
C CYS A 142 0.51 8.25 0.75
N THR A 143 1.79 8.58 0.98
CA THR A 143 2.69 7.72 1.74
C THR A 143 2.43 7.86 3.24
N HIS A 144 2.51 6.75 3.98
CA HIS A 144 2.46 6.77 5.44
C HIS A 144 3.78 7.29 6.04
N ALA A 145 4.93 6.95 5.44
CA ALA A 145 6.22 7.52 5.79
C ALA A 145 7.07 7.75 4.55
N SER A 146 7.71 8.91 4.49
CA SER A 146 8.64 9.20 3.40
C SER A 146 9.90 8.33 3.51
N ASN A 147 10.24 7.63 2.45
CA ASN A 147 11.50 6.87 2.35
C ASN A 147 12.76 7.76 2.31
N LEU A 148 12.60 9.06 2.06
CA LEU A 148 13.69 10.03 1.99
C LEU A 148 13.92 10.74 3.32
N THR A 149 12.85 11.23 3.95
CA THR A 149 12.95 12.06 5.16
C THR A 149 12.64 11.29 6.43
N GLY A 150 11.97 10.14 6.34
CA GLY A 150 11.48 9.37 7.48
C GLY A 150 10.28 10.00 8.20
N ASN A 151 9.77 11.12 7.73
CA ASN A 151 8.63 11.78 8.32
C ASN A 151 7.36 10.93 8.15
N LEU A 152 6.58 10.85 9.22
CA LEU A 152 5.29 10.17 9.23
C LEU A 152 4.17 11.15 8.84
N THR A 153 3.23 10.65 8.05
CA THR A 153 1.94 11.31 7.80
C THR A 153 0.98 10.94 8.93
N ASP A 154 0.24 11.92 9.45
CA ASP A 154 -0.82 11.67 10.43
C ASP A 154 -2.00 10.95 9.75
N MET A 155 -1.98 9.61 9.76
CA MET A 155 -3.00 8.78 9.13
C MET A 155 -4.38 8.92 9.75
N PRO A 156 -4.56 9.02 11.08
CA PRO A 156 -5.84 9.34 11.69
C PRO A 156 -6.48 10.60 11.11
N ARG A 157 -5.72 11.69 11.02
CA ARG A 157 -6.18 12.95 10.43
C ARG A 157 -6.47 12.82 8.93
N MET A 158 -5.64 12.09 8.20
CA MET A 158 -5.84 11.84 6.76
C MET A 158 -7.09 11.01 6.50
N GLY A 159 -7.31 9.97 7.28
CA GLY A 159 -8.51 9.13 7.21
C GLY A 159 -9.78 9.90 7.57
N GLU A 160 -9.72 10.79 8.56
CA GLU A 160 -10.85 11.66 8.92
C GLU A 160 -11.17 12.65 7.79
N LEU A 161 -10.14 13.25 7.19
CA LEU A 161 -10.29 14.15 6.05
C LEU A 161 -10.95 13.42 4.86
N ALA A 162 -10.44 12.27 4.48
CA ALA A 162 -11.01 11.47 3.39
C ALA A 162 -12.46 11.09 3.66
N ARG A 163 -12.78 10.67 4.89
CA ARG A 163 -14.15 10.26 5.30
C ARG A 163 -15.13 11.43 5.28
N ARG A 164 -14.72 12.61 5.75
CA ARG A 164 -15.58 13.84 5.74
C ARG A 164 -16.01 14.21 4.33
N HIS A 165 -15.14 13.96 3.35
CA HIS A 165 -15.40 14.32 1.95
C HIS A 165 -15.84 13.13 1.08
N GLY A 166 -16.05 11.94 1.67
CA GLY A 166 -16.47 10.73 0.94
C GLY A 166 -15.45 10.23 -0.08
N LEU A 167 -14.16 10.45 0.19
CA LEU A 167 -13.06 10.09 -0.71
C LEU A 167 -12.47 8.74 -0.35
N PHE A 168 -11.96 8.03 -1.36
CA PHE A 168 -11.07 6.89 -1.12
C PHE A 168 -9.72 7.39 -0.61
N LEU A 169 -9.10 6.60 0.26
CA LEU A 169 -7.74 6.82 0.74
C LEU A 169 -6.87 5.63 0.33
N ILE A 170 -5.86 5.87 -0.49
CA ILE A 170 -4.83 4.88 -0.86
C ILE A 170 -3.56 5.26 -0.11
N VAL A 171 -3.04 4.32 0.68
CA VAL A 171 -1.85 4.55 1.50
C VAL A 171 -0.70 3.65 1.03
N ASP A 172 0.43 4.27 0.68
CA ASP A 172 1.69 3.55 0.53
C ASP A 172 2.32 3.34 1.91
N ALA A 173 2.15 2.15 2.46
CA ALA A 173 2.70 1.76 3.76
C ALA A 173 4.00 0.95 3.66
N SER A 174 4.72 1.02 2.53
CA SER A 174 5.93 0.22 2.28
C SER A 174 7.00 0.38 3.35
N GLN A 175 7.09 1.55 4.00
CA GLN A 175 8.06 1.84 5.06
C GLN A 175 7.54 1.55 6.46
N THR A 176 6.25 1.36 6.64
CA THR A 176 5.61 1.38 7.96
C THR A 176 4.85 0.11 8.31
N ALA A 177 4.39 -0.64 7.31
CA ALA A 177 3.66 -1.88 7.53
C ALA A 177 4.47 -2.87 8.37
N GLY A 178 3.92 -3.28 9.52
CA GLY A 178 4.59 -4.15 10.47
C GLY A 178 5.63 -3.49 11.37
N VAL A 179 5.90 -2.19 11.21
CA VAL A 179 6.89 -1.42 12.00
C VAL A 179 6.19 -0.39 12.87
N ILE A 180 5.27 0.37 12.29
CA ILE A 180 4.50 1.38 13.01
C ILE A 180 3.11 0.80 13.30
N PRO A 181 2.66 0.82 14.56
CA PRO A 181 1.30 0.40 14.88
C PRO A 181 0.28 1.29 14.16
N ASP A 182 -0.47 0.70 13.27
CA ASP A 182 -1.62 1.35 12.65
C ASP A 182 -2.86 0.49 12.89
N ARG A 183 -3.86 1.09 13.52
CA ARG A 183 -5.13 0.44 13.78
C ARG A 183 -6.22 1.13 12.97
N LYS A 184 -6.60 0.52 11.84
CA LYS A 184 -7.84 0.85 11.10
C LYS A 184 -7.95 2.29 10.57
N SER A 185 -6.86 2.98 10.32
CA SER A 185 -6.91 4.25 9.58
C SER A 185 -6.99 4.04 8.07
N VAL A 186 -6.77 2.82 7.62
CA VAL A 186 -6.82 2.42 6.21
C VAL A 186 -8.05 1.55 6.00
N VAL A 187 -9.05 2.08 5.39
CA VAL A 187 -10.22 1.36 4.87
C VAL A 187 -10.31 1.63 3.38
#